data_8e395719368dffc23c91501286f783ce
#
_entry.id   8e395719368dffc23c91501286f783ce
#
_cell.length_a   1.000
_cell.length_b   1.000
_cell.length_c   1.000
_cell.angle_alpha   90.00
_cell.angle_beta   90.00
_cell.angle_gamma   90.00
#
_symmetry.space_group_name_H-M   'P 1'
#
loop_
_entity.id
_entity.type
_entity.pdbx_description
1 polymer ?
#
loop_
_entity_poly.entity_id
_entity_poly.type
_entity_poly.pdbx_seq_one_letter_code
_entity_poly.pdbx_strand_id
1 'polypeptide(L)'
;HLQAGIPFCPPEGDAGTGMAATNSVAEHTGNISAGTSIFSMIVLDKPLSKYYFEIDMVTTPTGKPVAMVHCNNFTSDINAWVDMFAEVQKLIRKNCLQNYSKKRWKQTLMLAGW
;
A
#
# COMPACT_ATOMS: atom_id res chain seq x y z
N HIS A 1 23.99 -1.01 -31.06
CA HIS A 1 25.03 -2.00 -30.74
C HIS A 1 25.73 -1.56 -29.44
N LEU A 2 25.80 -2.46 -28.45
CA LEU A 2 26.57 -2.25 -27.24
C LEU A 2 28.05 -2.54 -27.51
N GLN A 3 28.94 -1.74 -26.93
CA GLN A 3 30.39 -1.98 -27.05
C GLN A 3 30.81 -3.14 -26.15
N ALA A 4 31.80 -3.91 -26.58
CA ALA A 4 32.39 -4.93 -25.73
C ALA A 4 33.05 -4.28 -24.49
N GLY A 5 32.88 -4.89 -23.29
CA GLY A 5 33.50 -4.41 -22.07
C GLY A 5 32.69 -3.36 -21.30
N ILE A 6 31.46 -3.03 -21.71
CA ILE A 6 30.58 -2.23 -20.90
C ILE A 6 30.27 -2.98 -19.56
N PRO A 7 30.49 -2.34 -18.41
CA PRO A 7 30.14 -2.98 -17.13
C PRO A 7 28.61 -3.15 -17.02
N PHE A 8 28.18 -4.37 -16.74
CA PHE A 8 26.79 -4.67 -16.43
C PHE A 8 26.61 -4.80 -14.92
N CYS A 9 25.66 -4.09 -14.36
CA CYS A 9 25.21 -4.37 -13.00
C CYS A 9 24.48 -5.72 -12.97
N PRO A 10 24.55 -6.49 -11.87
CA PRO A 10 23.71 -7.65 -11.68
C PRO A 10 22.23 -7.28 -11.86
N PRO A 11 21.42 -8.15 -12.49
CA PRO A 11 19.99 -7.90 -12.58
C PRO A 11 19.38 -7.90 -11.18
N GLU A 12 18.53 -6.92 -10.89
CA GLU A 12 17.84 -6.79 -9.61
C GLU A 12 16.34 -6.62 -9.85
N GLY A 13 15.53 -7.17 -8.95
CA GLY A 13 14.09 -6.98 -8.97
C GLY A 13 13.67 -5.67 -8.32
N ASP A 14 12.41 -5.29 -8.51
CA ASP A 14 11.79 -4.09 -7.92
C ASP A 14 11.87 -4.08 -6.39
N ALA A 15 11.75 -5.23 -5.75
CA ALA A 15 11.88 -5.39 -4.29
C ALA A 15 13.26 -5.01 -3.79
N GLY A 16 14.34 -5.55 -4.36
CA GLY A 16 15.72 -5.24 -3.99
C GLY A 16 16.09 -3.81 -4.31
N THR A 17 15.69 -3.31 -5.48
CA THR A 17 15.86 -1.92 -5.88
C THR A 17 15.15 -0.97 -4.91
N GLY A 18 13.92 -1.32 -4.47
CA GLY A 18 13.16 -0.56 -3.47
C GLY A 18 13.88 -0.48 -2.12
N MET A 19 14.50 -1.57 -1.67
CA MET A 19 15.31 -1.59 -0.45
C MET A 19 16.52 -0.64 -0.56
N ALA A 20 17.21 -0.65 -1.69
CA ALA A 20 18.34 0.25 -1.93
C ALA A 20 17.89 1.72 -1.99
N ALA A 21 16.80 2.01 -2.70
CA ALA A 21 16.25 3.36 -2.85
C ALA A 21 15.79 3.98 -1.53
N THR A 22 15.28 3.16 -0.60
CA THR A 22 14.84 3.59 0.74
C THR A 22 15.93 3.49 1.81
N ASN A 23 17.16 3.12 1.42
CA ASN A 23 18.27 2.86 2.34
C ASN A 23 17.94 1.82 3.43
N SER A 24 17.15 0.81 3.08
CA SER A 24 16.66 -0.23 4.00
C SER A 24 17.45 -1.55 3.83
N VAL A 25 18.78 -1.47 3.76
CA VAL A 25 19.67 -2.61 3.53
C VAL A 25 20.48 -3.01 4.79
N ALA A 26 20.40 -2.22 5.84
CA ALA A 26 21.01 -2.52 7.13
C ALA A 26 20.16 -3.52 7.94
N GLU A 27 20.79 -4.26 8.84
CA GLU A 27 20.07 -5.14 9.77
C GLU A 27 19.05 -4.36 10.59
N HIS A 28 17.92 -5.00 10.87
CA HIS A 28 16.78 -4.41 11.60
C HIS A 28 16.13 -3.21 10.91
N THR A 29 16.45 -2.98 9.64
CA THR A 29 15.69 -2.05 8.78
C THR A 29 14.72 -2.82 7.89
N GLY A 30 13.74 -2.15 7.36
CA GLY A 30 12.79 -2.74 6.45
C GLY A 30 12.15 -1.71 5.54
N ASN A 31 11.50 -2.18 4.49
CA ASN A 31 10.71 -1.33 3.63
C ASN A 31 9.39 -2.00 3.24
N ILE A 32 8.45 -1.19 2.81
CA ILE A 32 7.21 -1.65 2.18
C ILE A 32 7.17 -1.03 0.79
N SER A 33 7.15 -1.90 -0.22
CA SER A 33 6.93 -1.51 -1.61
C SER A 33 5.49 -1.82 -1.97
N ALA A 34 4.71 -0.77 -2.27
CA ALA A 34 3.28 -0.88 -2.55
C ALA A 34 2.99 -0.45 -4.00
N GLY A 35 2.57 -1.39 -4.81
CA GLY A 35 2.17 -1.21 -6.20
C GLY A 35 0.94 -2.06 -6.52
N THR A 36 0.91 -2.72 -7.64
CA THR A 36 -0.10 -3.76 -7.95
C THR A 36 -0.05 -4.87 -6.92
N SER A 37 1.17 -5.29 -6.57
CA SER A 37 1.49 -6.13 -5.43
C SER A 37 2.07 -5.28 -4.29
N ILE A 38 2.06 -5.82 -3.08
CA ILE A 38 2.76 -5.25 -1.93
C ILE A 38 3.79 -6.24 -1.42
N PHE A 39 4.99 -5.74 -1.15
CA PHE A 39 6.08 -6.47 -0.49
C PHE A 39 6.41 -5.78 0.82
N SER A 40 6.43 -6.52 1.91
CA SER A 40 6.96 -6.07 3.19
C SER A 40 8.24 -6.86 3.47
N MET A 41 9.35 -6.16 3.64
CA MET A 41 10.67 -6.76 3.78
C MET A 41 11.36 -6.23 5.02
N ILE A 42 12.00 -7.13 5.77
CA ILE A 42 12.78 -6.81 6.96
C ILE A 42 14.13 -7.52 6.87
N VAL A 43 15.22 -6.77 7.00
CA VAL A 43 16.58 -7.31 7.02
C VAL A 43 16.87 -7.90 8.39
N LEU A 44 17.24 -9.18 8.39
CA LEU A 44 17.55 -9.93 9.59
C LEU A 44 19.07 -9.97 9.82
N ASP A 45 19.47 -10.17 11.07
CA ASP A 45 20.86 -10.51 11.45
C ASP A 45 21.19 -11.96 11.12
N LYS A 46 20.20 -12.85 11.20
CA LYS A 46 20.31 -14.30 10.94
C LYS A 46 19.07 -14.80 10.18
N PRO A 47 19.22 -15.84 9.35
CA PRO A 47 18.07 -16.50 8.75
C PRO A 47 17.10 -17.02 9.82
N LEU A 48 15.81 -17.10 9.47
CA LEU A 48 14.80 -17.67 10.36
C LEU A 48 15.14 -19.12 10.70
N SER A 49 14.99 -19.48 11.97
CA SER A 49 15.29 -20.83 12.46
C SER A 49 14.24 -21.87 12.08
N LYS A 50 13.08 -21.43 11.64
CA LYS A 50 11.95 -22.26 11.22
C LYS A 50 11.41 -21.78 9.89
N TYR A 51 10.82 -22.70 9.13
CA TYR A 51 10.06 -22.40 7.94
C TYR A 51 8.68 -21.85 8.33
N TYR A 52 8.28 -20.75 7.69
CA TYR A 52 6.95 -20.14 7.76
C TYR A 52 6.42 -20.05 6.35
N PHE A 53 5.22 -20.59 6.12
CA PHE A 53 4.64 -20.69 4.79
C PHE A 53 4.39 -19.30 4.17
N GLU A 54 4.11 -18.29 4.99
CA GLU A 54 3.77 -16.95 4.57
C GLU A 54 5.00 -16.04 4.37
N ILE A 55 6.20 -16.52 4.69
CA ILE A 55 7.44 -15.73 4.65
C ILE A 55 8.42 -16.34 3.67
N ASP A 56 8.76 -15.57 2.65
CA ASP A 56 9.84 -15.89 1.74
C ASP A 56 11.18 -15.38 2.27
N MET A 57 12.19 -16.23 2.23
CA MET A 57 13.55 -15.82 2.56
C MET A 57 14.28 -15.39 1.29
N VAL A 58 14.62 -14.11 1.22
CA VAL A 58 15.41 -13.52 0.15
C VAL A 58 16.67 -12.87 0.71
N THR A 59 17.45 -12.18 -0.11
CA THR A 59 18.65 -11.49 0.34
C THR A 59 18.65 -10.03 -0.10
N THR A 60 19.34 -9.19 0.67
CA THR A 60 19.71 -7.84 0.18
C THR A 60 20.71 -7.97 -0.97
N PRO A 61 20.93 -6.89 -1.77
CA PRO A 61 22.02 -6.85 -2.75
C PRO A 61 23.41 -7.15 -2.15
N THR A 62 23.58 -6.96 -0.84
CA THR A 62 24.82 -7.27 -0.12
C THR A 62 24.86 -8.67 0.50
N GLY A 63 23.82 -9.49 0.26
CA GLY A 63 23.77 -10.89 0.71
C GLY A 63 23.24 -11.10 2.13
N LYS A 64 22.69 -10.07 2.81
CA LYS A 64 22.07 -10.25 4.13
C LYS A 64 20.69 -10.90 4.01
N PRO A 65 20.29 -11.76 4.96
CA PRO A 65 18.99 -12.42 4.92
C PRO A 65 17.85 -11.41 5.12
N VAL A 66 16.80 -11.56 4.35
CA VAL A 66 15.59 -10.73 4.40
C VAL A 66 14.36 -11.61 4.51
N ALA A 67 13.52 -11.35 5.49
CA ALA A 67 12.18 -11.91 5.56
C ALA A 67 11.24 -11.05 4.71
N MET A 68 10.58 -11.66 3.74
CA MET A 68 9.66 -11.00 2.83
C MET A 68 8.27 -11.61 2.92
N VAL A 69 7.25 -10.77 2.99
CA VAL A 69 5.85 -11.15 2.81
C VAL A 69 5.33 -10.44 1.56
N HIS A 70 4.60 -11.17 0.75
CA HIS A 70 4.11 -10.70 -0.55
C HIS A 70 2.60 -10.91 -0.70
N CYS A 71 1.89 -9.91 -1.21
CA CYS A 71 0.48 -9.99 -1.57
C CYS A 71 0.25 -9.42 -2.97
N ASN A 72 -0.45 -10.17 -3.82
CA ASN A 72 -0.63 -9.85 -5.25
C ASN A 72 -1.78 -8.88 -5.54
N ASN A 73 -2.75 -8.72 -4.62
CA ASN A 73 -4.01 -8.03 -4.89
C ASN A 73 -4.11 -6.65 -4.23
N PHE A 74 -2.99 -6.08 -3.80
CA PHE A 74 -3.00 -4.88 -2.97
C PHE A 74 -3.78 -3.70 -3.58
N THR A 75 -3.49 -3.34 -4.82
CA THR A 75 -4.17 -2.21 -5.48
C THR A 75 -5.67 -2.46 -5.64
N SER A 76 -6.06 -3.70 -5.99
CA SER A 76 -7.48 -4.07 -6.12
C SER A 76 -8.21 -3.98 -4.78
N ASP A 77 -7.60 -4.46 -3.71
CA ASP A 77 -8.18 -4.45 -2.38
C ASP A 77 -8.30 -3.01 -1.84
N ILE A 78 -7.26 -2.19 -2.01
CA ILE A 78 -7.30 -0.77 -1.64
C ILE A 78 -8.39 -0.03 -2.41
N ASN A 79 -8.51 -0.25 -3.72
CA ASN A 79 -9.55 0.38 -4.52
C ASN A 79 -10.95 -0.01 -4.04
N ALA A 80 -11.18 -1.28 -3.70
CA ALA A 80 -12.45 -1.74 -3.15
C ALA A 80 -12.82 -1.02 -1.84
N TRP A 81 -11.84 -0.82 -0.95
CA TRP A 81 -12.03 -0.05 0.28
C TRP A 81 -12.31 1.42 0.01
N VAL A 82 -11.56 2.05 -0.89
CA VAL A 82 -11.76 3.45 -1.28
C VAL A 82 -13.16 3.65 -1.87
N ASP A 83 -13.59 2.77 -2.76
CA ASP A 83 -14.92 2.83 -3.37
C ASP A 83 -16.03 2.66 -2.31
N MET A 84 -15.87 1.74 -1.37
CA MET A 84 -16.80 1.56 -0.26
C MET A 84 -16.92 2.84 0.58
N PHE A 85 -15.80 3.47 0.95
CA PHE A 85 -15.84 4.74 1.69
C PHE A 85 -16.44 5.88 0.86
N ALA A 86 -16.19 5.93 -0.44
CA ALA A 86 -16.79 6.92 -1.33
C ALA A 86 -18.32 6.78 -1.40
N GLU A 87 -18.84 5.55 -1.44
CA GLU A 87 -20.29 5.30 -1.39
C GLU A 87 -20.91 5.73 -0.06
N VAL A 88 -20.27 5.41 1.07
CA VAL A 88 -20.71 5.88 2.39
C VAL A 88 -20.75 7.41 2.45
N GLN A 89 -19.72 8.08 1.93
CA GLN A 89 -19.67 9.55 1.89
C GLN A 89 -20.82 10.14 1.04
N LYS A 90 -21.13 9.55 -0.12
CA LYS A 90 -22.26 9.95 -0.96
C LYS A 90 -23.59 9.81 -0.22
N LEU A 91 -23.80 8.70 0.49
CA LEU A 91 -25.01 8.46 1.29
C LEU A 91 -25.16 9.49 2.42
N ILE A 92 -24.09 9.78 3.16
CA ILE A 92 -24.09 10.78 4.23
C ILE A 92 -24.42 12.16 3.65
N ARG A 93 -23.79 12.56 2.55
CA ARG A 93 -24.05 13.84 1.88
C ARG A 93 -25.50 13.95 1.40
N LYS A 94 -26.04 12.91 0.78
CA LYS A 94 -27.43 12.85 0.33
C LYS A 94 -28.42 13.02 1.50
N ASN A 95 -28.19 12.28 2.60
CA ASN A 95 -29.03 12.37 3.81
C ASN A 95 -28.95 13.76 4.46
N CYS A 96 -27.74 14.34 4.52
CA CYS A 96 -27.54 15.67 5.09
C CYS A 96 -28.28 16.74 4.26
N LEU A 97 -28.19 16.71 2.92
CA LEU A 97 -28.89 17.64 2.03
C LEU A 97 -30.41 17.47 2.12
N GLN A 98 -30.91 16.24 2.18
CA GLN A 98 -32.34 15.99 2.34
C GLN A 98 -32.89 16.49 3.69
N ASN A 99 -32.16 16.29 4.76
CA ASN A 99 -32.53 16.79 6.08
C ASN A 99 -32.46 18.33 6.15
N TYR A 100 -31.46 18.93 5.51
CA TYR A 100 -31.36 20.39 5.43
C TYR A 100 -32.52 20.99 4.64
N SER A 101 -32.90 20.43 3.49
CA SER A 101 -34.04 20.91 2.71
C SER A 101 -35.36 20.76 3.46
N LYS A 102 -35.60 19.62 4.12
CA LYS A 102 -36.80 19.40 4.96
C LYS A 102 -36.89 20.41 6.11
N LYS A 103 -35.76 20.72 6.77
CA LYS A 103 -35.74 21.70 7.87
C LYS A 103 -36.01 23.12 7.36
N ARG A 104 -35.48 23.47 6.21
CA ARG A 104 -35.71 24.78 5.55
C ARG A 104 -37.17 24.94 5.15
N TRP A 105 -37.79 23.91 4.55
CA TRP A 105 -39.21 23.96 4.21
C TRP A 105 -40.13 24.15 5.42
N LYS A 106 -39.86 23.45 6.53
CA LYS A 106 -40.62 23.65 7.78
C LYS A 106 -40.48 25.08 8.32
N GLN A 107 -39.31 25.67 8.29
CA GLN A 107 -39.10 27.04 8.70
C GLN A 107 -39.84 28.04 7.81
N THR A 108 -39.84 27.83 6.50
CA THR A 108 -40.56 28.71 5.55
C THR A 108 -42.07 28.63 5.75
N LEU A 109 -42.62 27.44 6.00
CA LEU A 109 -44.05 27.26 6.31
C LEU A 109 -44.43 27.92 7.63
N MET A 110 -43.64 27.81 8.68
CA MET A 110 -43.88 28.49 9.96
C MET A 110 -43.85 30.02 9.81
N LEU A 111 -42.98 30.59 8.99
CA LEU A 111 -42.89 32.02 8.74
C LEU A 111 -44.03 32.53 7.84
N ALA A 112 -44.65 31.65 7.03
CA ALA A 112 -45.78 31.94 6.20
C ALA A 112 -47.16 31.82 6.90
N GLY A 113 -47.16 31.44 8.18
CA GLY A 113 -48.39 31.37 8.99
C GLY A 113 -49.28 30.15 8.69
N TRP A 114 -48.69 29.05 8.15
CA TRP A 114 -49.36 27.78 7.88
C TRP A 114 -48.97 26.73 8.89
#